data_541bcaa3a5372919895070e31242b24e
#
_entry.id   541bcaa3a5372919895070e31242b24e
#
_cell.length_a   1.000
_cell.length_b   1.000
_cell.length_c   1.000
_cell.angle_alpha   90.00
_cell.angle_beta   90.00
_cell.angle_gamma   90.00
#
_symmetry.space_group_name_H-M   'P 1'
#
loop_
_entity.id
_entity.type
_entity.pdbx_description
1 polymer ?
#
loop_
_entity_poly.entity_id
_entity_poly.type
_entity_poly.pdbx_seq_one_letter_code
_entity_poly.pdbx_strand_id
1 'polypeptide(L)'
;IEVLAQNQTMKMMPDLIKEAEAFEKPDKYLRCVLEYVKEPDEKQAAGIRKFLSEKYPGRELRIVKEEKPELGSGFILRVGSEEYDWSTEGRKRALADKLKNLVKEPDSGDFLTQKGIIGILKGNLDGIDISAREIGTVSRVGDGIAYVDGIDHAMYGEIVAFDGDVRGMVQDIRSKEIGCILFGHANTIGEGSRAMRTGKMAGIPVGEGFLGRVVDALGNPIDNKGKIEAAGYRPVESPAPGIIERQSVDTPMETGILSIDSMFPIGRGQRELIIGDRQTGKTSIAVDTMLNQKGKDVICIYVAIGQKASTVSRLVHTLEKHGAMEYSIVLAATASDPASLQYIAPYAGTALAEYFMHQGKDVLIVYDDLSKHAVAYRALSLLMERSPGREAYPGDVFYLHSRLLERSARLSDELGGGSITALPIVETQAGDVSAYIPTNVISITDGQIFLESSLFFEGMRPAVNVGLSVSRVGGAAQTKAMKKAAGSVRIDLAQYREMEVFTQFSSDLDPATKAQLTYGSGLMELLKQPLEHPLSMEEQVVILYAATSHLLVDIPKEKLKTFQGGLYEYMRSSYPQVGDALRTTKTLSEDIQREIAKAVGEYKAKFLKAQGNALEAATADAKLDKQ
;
A
#
# COMPACT_ATOMS: atom_id res chain seq x y z
N ILE A 1 -33.64 6.97 48.34
CA ILE A 1 -34.89 7.10 49.11
C ILE A 1 -35.08 8.55 49.57
N GLU A 2 -34.07 9.18 50.17
CA GLU A 2 -34.13 10.59 50.59
C GLU A 2 -34.44 11.56 49.44
N VAL A 3 -33.81 11.38 48.30
CA VAL A 3 -34.05 12.22 47.10
C VAL A 3 -35.45 12.03 46.53
N LEU A 4 -36.00 10.81 46.56
CA LEU A 4 -37.38 10.52 46.15
C LEU A 4 -38.41 11.08 47.10
N ALA A 5 -38.10 11.10 48.41
CA ALA A 5 -38.94 11.73 49.43
C ALA A 5 -38.97 13.25 49.29
N GLN A 6 -37.82 13.88 49.02
CA GLN A 6 -37.69 15.32 48.79
C GLN A 6 -38.46 15.80 47.55
N ASN A 7 -38.50 14.97 46.48
CA ASN A 7 -39.15 15.33 45.21
C ASN A 7 -40.63 14.88 45.13
N GLN A 8 -41.25 14.42 46.21
CA GLN A 8 -42.63 13.91 46.25
C GLN A 8 -42.92 12.77 45.24
N THR A 9 -41.91 12.03 44.80
CA THR A 9 -42.00 10.96 43.79
C THR A 9 -42.03 9.55 44.40
N MET A 10 -42.38 9.40 45.69
CA MET A 10 -42.48 8.09 46.36
C MET A 10 -43.44 7.10 45.68
N LYS A 11 -44.39 7.58 44.87
CA LYS A 11 -45.28 6.71 44.08
C LYS A 11 -44.56 5.93 42.98
N MET A 12 -43.38 6.36 42.57
CA MET A 12 -42.55 5.69 41.56
C MET A 12 -41.62 4.60 42.13
N MET A 13 -41.57 4.47 43.49
CA MET A 13 -40.73 3.45 44.15
C MET A 13 -40.98 2.02 43.66
N PRO A 14 -42.25 1.54 43.52
CA PRO A 14 -42.49 0.18 43.05
C PRO A 14 -41.94 -0.09 41.65
N ASP A 15 -41.99 0.92 40.77
CA ASP A 15 -41.51 0.80 39.38
C ASP A 15 -39.97 0.87 39.33
N LEU A 16 -39.35 1.73 40.16
CA LEU A 16 -37.89 1.81 40.29
C LEU A 16 -37.30 0.51 40.89
N ILE A 17 -37.99 -0.10 41.87
CA ILE A 17 -37.58 -1.39 42.44
C ILE A 17 -37.65 -2.48 41.38
N LYS A 18 -38.73 -2.52 40.57
CA LYS A 18 -38.87 -3.47 39.45
C LYS A 18 -37.81 -3.28 38.39
N GLU A 19 -37.43 -2.04 38.10
CA GLU A 19 -36.38 -1.72 37.14
C GLU A 19 -35.00 -2.12 37.65
N ALA A 20 -34.71 -1.87 38.93
CA ALA A 20 -33.47 -2.29 39.59
C ALA A 20 -33.32 -3.82 39.61
N GLU A 21 -34.40 -4.57 39.93
CA GLU A 21 -34.42 -6.04 39.90
C GLU A 21 -34.16 -6.59 38.48
N ALA A 22 -34.60 -5.90 37.43
CA ALA A 22 -34.32 -6.30 36.04
C ALA A 22 -32.86 -6.11 35.66
N PHE A 23 -32.18 -5.10 36.22
CA PHE A 23 -30.74 -4.90 36.07
C PHE A 23 -29.91 -5.92 36.88
N GLU A 24 -30.33 -6.29 38.07
CA GLU A 24 -29.62 -7.24 38.94
C GLU A 24 -29.75 -8.71 38.48
N LYS A 25 -30.79 -9.05 37.71
CA LYS A 25 -31.07 -10.43 37.26
C LYS A 25 -31.38 -10.49 35.77
N PRO A 26 -30.41 -10.20 34.92
CA PRO A 26 -30.60 -10.16 33.46
C PRO A 26 -31.01 -11.51 32.87
N ASP A 27 -30.68 -12.62 33.52
CA ASP A 27 -31.07 -13.98 33.08
C ASP A 27 -32.55 -14.28 33.24
N LYS A 28 -33.23 -13.58 34.15
CA LYS A 28 -34.65 -13.79 34.45
C LYS A 28 -35.58 -12.81 33.74
N TYR A 29 -35.13 -11.58 33.56
CA TYR A 29 -35.94 -10.49 33.02
C TYR A 29 -35.36 -9.98 31.70
N LEU A 30 -36.20 -9.78 30.68
CA LEU A 30 -35.82 -9.18 29.42
C LEU A 30 -36.46 -7.80 29.32
N ARG A 31 -35.62 -6.75 29.39
CA ARG A 31 -36.06 -5.37 29.16
C ARG A 31 -36.15 -5.11 27.66
N CYS A 32 -37.32 -4.67 27.21
CA CYS A 32 -37.62 -4.29 25.85
C CYS A 32 -38.09 -2.84 25.81
N VAL A 33 -37.53 -2.01 24.98
CA VAL A 33 -37.99 -0.64 24.73
C VAL A 33 -38.71 -0.61 23.39
N LEU A 34 -39.96 -0.21 23.39
CA LEU A 34 -40.80 -0.07 22.20
C LEU A 34 -40.98 1.41 21.90
N GLU A 35 -40.25 1.93 20.92
CA GLU A 35 -40.39 3.27 20.39
C GLU A 35 -41.45 3.29 19.29
N TYR A 36 -42.40 4.19 19.33
CA TYR A 36 -43.52 4.24 18.38
C TYR A 36 -43.95 5.67 18.07
N VAL A 37 -44.58 5.87 16.90
CA VAL A 37 -45.24 7.13 16.51
C VAL A 37 -46.69 7.14 16.96
N LYS A 38 -47.35 5.99 16.82
CA LYS A 38 -48.72 5.75 17.26
C LYS A 38 -48.73 4.49 18.09
N GLU A 39 -49.32 4.54 19.27
CA GLU A 39 -49.37 3.39 20.18
C GLU A 39 -49.95 2.15 19.48
N PRO A 40 -49.24 1.01 19.52
CA PRO A 40 -49.68 -0.24 18.91
C PRO A 40 -51.03 -0.68 19.48
N ASP A 41 -51.93 -1.11 18.61
CA ASP A 41 -53.20 -1.71 18.99
C ASP A 41 -53.00 -3.05 19.74
N GLU A 42 -54.06 -3.57 20.37
CA GLU A 42 -53.98 -4.83 21.14
C GLU A 42 -53.49 -6.02 20.31
N LYS A 43 -53.83 -6.08 19.02
CA LYS A 43 -53.39 -7.13 18.11
C LYS A 43 -51.91 -7.02 17.78
N GLN A 44 -51.41 -5.82 17.52
CA GLN A 44 -50.01 -5.55 17.29
C GLN A 44 -49.16 -5.79 18.56
N ALA A 45 -49.63 -5.35 19.71
CA ALA A 45 -49.00 -5.60 21.00
C ALA A 45 -48.91 -7.10 21.33
N ALA A 46 -49.97 -7.86 21.04
CA ALA A 46 -49.97 -9.33 21.16
C ALA A 46 -48.96 -9.99 20.20
N GLY A 47 -48.87 -9.50 18.95
CA GLY A 47 -47.86 -9.95 17.98
C GLY A 47 -46.43 -9.71 18.44
N ILE A 48 -46.13 -8.53 18.98
CA ILE A 48 -44.80 -8.18 19.53
C ILE A 48 -44.47 -9.10 20.72
N ARG A 49 -45.39 -9.31 21.64
CA ARG A 49 -45.17 -10.22 22.77
C ARG A 49 -44.93 -11.66 22.31
N LYS A 50 -45.71 -12.15 21.34
CA LYS A 50 -45.52 -13.49 20.76
C LYS A 50 -44.15 -13.62 20.13
N PHE A 51 -43.73 -12.68 19.29
CA PHE A 51 -42.40 -12.61 18.70
C PHE A 51 -41.29 -12.67 19.76
N LEU A 52 -41.38 -11.85 20.78
CA LEU A 52 -40.40 -11.81 21.87
C LEU A 52 -40.35 -13.13 22.66
N SER A 53 -41.49 -13.75 22.93
CA SER A 53 -41.55 -15.02 23.70
C SER A 53 -41.01 -16.21 22.88
N GLU A 54 -41.18 -16.19 21.55
CA GLU A 54 -40.64 -17.22 20.66
C GLU A 54 -39.12 -17.08 20.53
N LYS A 55 -38.62 -15.85 20.46
CA LYS A 55 -37.21 -15.58 20.26
C LYS A 55 -36.36 -15.66 21.52
N TYR A 56 -36.96 -15.32 22.68
CA TYR A 56 -36.30 -15.32 23.98
C TYR A 56 -37.04 -16.19 25.01
N PRO A 57 -37.06 -17.51 24.79
CA PRO A 57 -37.85 -18.41 25.65
C PRO A 57 -37.34 -18.43 27.07
N GLY A 58 -38.28 -18.46 28.05
CA GLY A 58 -37.98 -18.59 29.46
C GLY A 58 -37.68 -17.28 30.22
N ARG A 59 -37.72 -16.12 29.55
CA ARG A 59 -37.52 -14.80 30.17
C ARG A 59 -38.83 -14.06 30.36
N GLU A 60 -38.96 -13.36 31.48
CA GLU A 60 -40.11 -12.50 31.73
C GLU A 60 -39.94 -11.15 31.02
N LEU A 61 -40.88 -10.81 30.12
CA LEU A 61 -40.81 -9.63 29.26
C LEU A 61 -41.27 -8.37 30.01
N ARG A 62 -40.41 -7.34 30.02
CA ARG A 62 -40.72 -6.00 30.52
C ARG A 62 -40.60 -4.99 29.36
N ILE A 63 -41.75 -4.59 28.81
CA ILE A 63 -41.81 -3.67 27.66
C ILE A 63 -42.05 -2.27 28.21
N VAL A 64 -41.05 -1.38 27.97
CA VAL A 64 -41.13 0.05 28.20
C VAL A 64 -41.58 0.70 26.89
N LYS A 65 -42.58 1.55 26.94
CA LYS A 65 -43.15 2.22 25.76
C LYS A 65 -42.69 3.66 25.73
N GLU A 66 -42.11 4.09 24.60
CA GLU A 66 -41.64 5.46 24.35
C GLU A 66 -42.27 6.03 23.08
N GLU A 67 -42.91 7.17 23.18
CA GLU A 67 -43.44 7.86 21.99
C GLU A 67 -42.34 8.68 21.32
N LYS A 68 -42.12 8.42 20.01
CA LYS A 68 -41.12 9.14 19.17
C LYS A 68 -41.74 9.55 17.84
N PRO A 69 -42.30 10.77 17.76
CA PRO A 69 -42.92 11.31 16.53
C PRO A 69 -41.93 11.37 15.33
N GLU A 70 -40.65 11.44 15.61
CA GLU A 70 -39.59 11.59 14.60
C GLU A 70 -39.43 10.35 13.69
N LEU A 71 -39.97 9.19 14.06
CA LEU A 71 -39.89 7.95 13.25
C LEU A 71 -40.75 7.99 11.97
N GLY A 72 -41.58 9.01 11.81
CA GLY A 72 -42.48 9.19 10.65
C GLY A 72 -43.64 8.18 10.63
N SER A 73 -43.42 6.89 10.69
CA SER A 73 -44.42 5.83 10.91
C SER A 73 -43.78 4.50 11.30
N GLY A 74 -44.55 3.62 11.93
CA GLY A 74 -44.09 2.31 12.38
C GLY A 74 -43.56 2.33 13.82
N PHE A 75 -42.72 1.40 14.19
CA PHE A 75 -42.13 1.28 15.52
C PHE A 75 -40.75 0.64 15.47
N ILE A 76 -39.96 0.88 16.50
CA ILE A 76 -38.66 0.26 16.72
C ILE A 76 -38.75 -0.51 18.05
N LEU A 77 -38.28 -1.74 18.08
CA LEU A 77 -38.20 -2.56 19.27
C LEU A 77 -36.73 -2.81 19.60
N ARG A 78 -36.31 -2.38 20.81
CA ARG A 78 -34.97 -2.63 21.32
C ARG A 78 -35.02 -3.66 22.43
N VAL A 79 -34.16 -4.67 22.35
CA VAL A 79 -34.08 -5.77 23.30
C VAL A 79 -32.62 -5.98 23.66
N GLY A 80 -32.16 -5.46 24.78
CA GLY A 80 -30.74 -5.43 25.11
C GLY A 80 -29.94 -4.64 24.03
N SER A 81 -28.99 -5.27 23.40
CA SER A 81 -28.20 -4.72 22.28
C SER A 81 -28.83 -4.93 20.89
N GLU A 82 -29.93 -5.67 20.80
CA GLU A 82 -30.61 -5.94 19.52
C GLU A 82 -31.72 -4.90 19.23
N GLU A 83 -31.75 -4.38 18.00
CA GLU A 83 -32.78 -3.47 17.52
C GLU A 83 -33.50 -4.07 16.31
N TYR A 84 -34.82 -4.02 16.35
CA TYR A 84 -35.71 -4.41 15.26
C TYR A 84 -36.46 -3.16 14.79
N ASP A 85 -36.10 -2.67 13.60
CA ASP A 85 -36.61 -1.41 13.05
C ASP A 85 -37.70 -1.66 12.01
N TRP A 86 -38.98 -1.63 12.43
CA TRP A 86 -40.16 -1.68 11.57
C TRP A 86 -40.67 -0.28 11.19
N SER A 87 -39.87 0.77 11.37
CA SER A 87 -40.19 2.11 10.88
C SER A 87 -40.15 2.20 9.35
N THR A 88 -40.68 3.30 8.80
CA THR A 88 -40.61 3.53 7.34
C THR A 88 -39.16 3.55 6.85
N GLU A 89 -38.24 4.13 7.60
CA GLU A 89 -36.83 4.20 7.24
C GLU A 89 -36.14 2.81 7.34
N GLY A 90 -36.44 2.05 8.39
CA GLY A 90 -35.93 0.69 8.53
C GLY A 90 -36.34 -0.21 7.37
N ARG A 91 -37.60 -0.13 6.94
CA ARG A 91 -38.10 -0.87 5.79
C ARG A 91 -37.48 -0.44 4.46
N LYS A 92 -37.24 0.86 4.25
CA LYS A 92 -36.53 1.37 3.06
C LYS A 92 -35.10 0.85 3.01
N ARG A 93 -34.37 0.87 4.14
CA ARG A 93 -32.99 0.34 4.24
C ARG A 93 -32.94 -1.14 3.96
N ALA A 94 -33.81 -1.94 4.57
CA ALA A 94 -33.88 -3.38 4.35
C ALA A 94 -34.19 -3.73 2.88
N LEU A 95 -35.07 -2.96 2.23
CA LEU A 95 -35.36 -3.11 0.80
C LEU A 95 -34.14 -2.74 -0.07
N ALA A 96 -33.45 -1.66 0.24
CA ALA A 96 -32.26 -1.23 -0.48
C ALA A 96 -31.11 -2.28 -0.36
N ASP A 97 -30.92 -2.86 0.82
CA ASP A 97 -29.93 -3.92 1.05
C ASP A 97 -30.28 -5.20 0.27
N LYS A 98 -31.57 -5.57 0.24
CA LYS A 98 -32.05 -6.72 -0.53
C LYS A 98 -31.87 -6.52 -2.04
N LEU A 99 -32.16 -5.32 -2.56
CA LEU A 99 -31.95 -4.98 -3.96
C LEU A 99 -30.46 -4.98 -4.33
N LYS A 100 -29.57 -4.46 -3.47
CA LYS A 100 -28.11 -4.52 -3.67
C LYS A 100 -27.57 -5.94 -3.71
N ASN A 101 -28.12 -6.85 -2.91
CA ASN A 101 -27.69 -8.25 -2.89
C ASN A 101 -28.19 -9.04 -4.11
N LEU A 102 -29.36 -8.73 -4.62
CA LEU A 102 -29.92 -9.34 -5.86
C LEU A 102 -29.15 -8.94 -7.12
N VAL A 103 -28.58 -7.73 -7.16
CA VAL A 103 -27.75 -7.25 -8.29
C VAL A 103 -26.37 -7.93 -8.35
N LYS A 104 -25.96 -8.62 -7.28
CA LYS A 104 -24.64 -9.29 -7.19
C LYS A 104 -24.61 -10.74 -7.63
N GLU A 105 -25.75 -11.36 -7.95
CA GLU A 105 -25.77 -12.74 -8.45
C GLU A 105 -25.56 -12.77 -9.98
N PRO A 106 -24.61 -13.58 -10.50
CA PRO A 106 -24.21 -13.57 -11.92
C PRO A 106 -25.29 -14.06 -12.90
N ASP A 107 -26.34 -14.71 -12.41
CA ASP A 107 -27.42 -15.35 -13.24
C ASP A 107 -28.67 -14.46 -13.42
N SER A 108 -28.62 -13.19 -13.05
CA SER A 108 -29.82 -12.34 -12.99
C SER A 108 -30.16 -11.55 -14.25
N GLY A 109 -29.77 -12.02 -15.44
CA GLY A 109 -30.07 -11.35 -16.73
C GLY A 109 -31.55 -11.02 -16.98
N ASP A 110 -32.50 -11.69 -16.31
CA ASP A 110 -33.94 -11.48 -16.46
C ASP A 110 -34.58 -10.61 -15.37
N PHE A 111 -33.83 -10.28 -14.30
CA PHE A 111 -34.32 -9.52 -13.14
C PHE A 111 -34.31 -8.00 -13.33
N LEU A 112 -33.55 -7.50 -14.28
CA LEU A 112 -33.45 -6.05 -14.57
C LEU A 112 -34.58 -5.50 -15.44
N THR A 113 -35.53 -6.33 -15.79
CA THR A 113 -36.74 -5.88 -16.49
C THR A 113 -37.69 -5.15 -15.53
N GLN A 114 -38.35 -4.09 -16.00
CA GLN A 114 -39.33 -3.32 -15.23
C GLN A 114 -40.41 -4.21 -14.55
N LYS A 115 -40.73 -5.38 -15.11
CA LYS A 115 -41.64 -6.39 -14.54
C LYS A 115 -41.04 -7.12 -13.33
N GLY A 116 -39.75 -7.43 -13.34
CA GLY A 116 -39.06 -8.11 -12.22
C GLY A 116 -38.98 -7.20 -10.98
N ILE A 117 -38.62 -5.94 -11.16
CA ILE A 117 -38.54 -4.94 -10.06
C ILE A 117 -39.96 -4.69 -9.48
N ILE A 118 -40.99 -4.56 -10.31
CA ILE A 118 -42.37 -4.36 -9.86
C ILE A 118 -42.91 -5.60 -9.17
N GLY A 119 -42.54 -6.81 -9.58
CA GLY A 119 -42.91 -8.07 -8.95
C GLY A 119 -42.31 -8.19 -7.53
N ILE A 120 -41.04 -7.81 -7.36
CA ILE A 120 -40.36 -7.76 -6.08
C ILE A 120 -40.99 -6.73 -5.14
N LEU A 121 -41.32 -5.53 -5.66
CA LEU A 121 -41.97 -4.48 -4.90
C LEU A 121 -43.41 -4.87 -4.47
N LYS A 122 -44.17 -5.56 -5.28
CA LYS A 122 -45.55 -6.00 -4.97
C LYS A 122 -45.64 -7.24 -4.08
N GLY A 123 -44.67 -8.16 -4.19
CA GLY A 123 -44.72 -9.44 -3.48
C GLY A 123 -44.06 -9.48 -2.11
N ASN A 124 -43.27 -8.46 -1.75
CA ASN A 124 -42.38 -8.52 -0.60
C ASN A 124 -42.51 -7.36 0.44
N LEU A 125 -43.56 -6.54 0.35
CA LEU A 125 -43.81 -5.54 1.41
C LEU A 125 -44.24 -6.20 2.75
N ASP A 126 -44.87 -7.37 2.67
CA ASP A 126 -45.29 -8.15 3.87
C ASP A 126 -44.24 -9.18 4.35
N GLY A 127 -43.17 -9.39 3.60
CA GLY A 127 -42.14 -10.40 3.86
C GLY A 127 -40.71 -9.84 3.97
N ILE A 128 -40.54 -8.57 4.33
CA ILE A 128 -39.23 -8.01 4.62
C ILE A 128 -38.78 -8.58 5.98
N ASP A 129 -37.87 -9.53 5.92
CA ASP A 129 -37.22 -10.06 7.11
C ASP A 129 -36.31 -8.96 7.72
N ILE A 130 -36.80 -8.37 8.80
CA ILE A 130 -36.05 -7.37 9.56
C ILE A 130 -35.17 -8.12 10.54
N SER A 131 -33.94 -8.40 10.11
CA SER A 131 -32.93 -8.97 10.99
C SER A 131 -32.57 -7.98 12.10
N ALA A 132 -32.37 -8.50 13.31
CA ALA A 132 -31.85 -7.72 14.41
C ALA A 132 -30.50 -7.10 14.03
N ARG A 133 -30.34 -5.82 14.33
CA ARG A 133 -29.03 -5.13 14.25
C ARG A 133 -28.55 -4.91 15.67
N GLU A 134 -27.29 -5.23 15.88
CA GLU A 134 -26.64 -5.00 17.15
C GLU A 134 -26.20 -3.54 17.25
N ILE A 135 -26.67 -2.85 18.29
CA ILE A 135 -26.44 -1.43 18.50
C ILE A 135 -25.80 -1.23 19.85
N GLY A 136 -24.75 -0.43 19.86
CA GLY A 136 -24.09 0.04 21.05
C GLY A 136 -24.18 1.55 21.21
N THR A 137 -23.62 2.01 22.30
CA THR A 137 -23.52 3.42 22.64
C THR A 137 -22.05 3.79 22.83
N VAL A 138 -21.65 4.92 22.31
CA VAL A 138 -20.29 5.45 22.50
C VAL A 138 -20.12 5.85 23.96
N SER A 139 -19.22 5.17 24.66
CA SER A 139 -18.90 5.45 26.08
C SER A 139 -17.83 6.54 26.21
N ARG A 140 -16.86 6.57 25.26
CA ARG A 140 -15.79 7.57 25.21
C ARG A 140 -15.40 7.82 23.75
N VAL A 141 -15.08 9.06 23.41
CA VAL A 141 -14.55 9.42 22.08
C VAL A 141 -13.49 10.51 22.21
N GLY A 142 -12.40 10.38 21.46
CA GLY A 142 -11.33 11.37 21.39
C GLY A 142 -10.23 10.94 20.42
N ASP A 143 -9.57 11.91 19.81
CA ASP A 143 -8.38 11.71 18.95
C ASP A 143 -8.52 10.63 17.86
N GLY A 144 -9.73 10.49 17.31
CA GLY A 144 -9.99 9.52 16.25
C GLY A 144 -10.25 8.08 16.72
N ILE A 145 -10.50 7.90 18.02
CA ILE A 145 -10.88 6.61 18.61
C ILE A 145 -12.23 6.77 19.32
N ALA A 146 -13.10 5.78 19.19
CA ALA A 146 -14.34 5.65 19.95
C ALA A 146 -14.36 4.30 20.66
N TYR A 147 -14.76 4.32 21.94
CA TYR A 147 -15.10 3.14 22.70
C TYR A 147 -16.61 2.98 22.71
N VAL A 148 -17.08 1.77 22.47
CA VAL A 148 -18.50 1.45 22.30
C VAL A 148 -18.87 0.32 23.24
N ASP A 149 -19.92 0.53 24.03
CA ASP A 149 -20.53 -0.48 24.89
C ASP A 149 -21.75 -1.09 24.19
N GLY A 150 -22.03 -2.36 24.46
CA GLY A 150 -23.27 -3.03 24.01
C GLY A 150 -23.21 -3.63 22.61
N ILE A 151 -22.02 -3.77 22.01
CA ILE A 151 -21.81 -4.54 20.78
C ILE A 151 -20.96 -5.77 21.10
N ASP A 152 -21.59 -6.83 21.61
CA ASP A 152 -20.88 -7.97 22.20
C ASP A 152 -20.32 -8.95 21.16
N HIS A 153 -20.86 -8.94 19.91
CA HIS A 153 -20.46 -9.86 18.84
C HIS A 153 -19.63 -9.21 17.73
N ALA A 154 -19.09 -8.00 17.97
CA ALA A 154 -18.25 -7.33 16.99
C ALA A 154 -16.95 -8.10 16.77
N MET A 155 -16.54 -8.19 15.50
CA MET A 155 -15.31 -8.88 15.10
C MET A 155 -14.16 -7.87 14.92
N TYR A 156 -12.94 -8.27 15.21
CA TYR A 156 -11.75 -7.48 14.87
C TYR A 156 -11.71 -7.16 13.38
N GLY A 157 -11.48 -5.90 13.02
CA GLY A 157 -11.49 -5.44 11.63
C GLY A 157 -12.89 -5.19 11.04
N GLU A 158 -13.99 -5.39 11.81
CA GLU A 158 -15.35 -5.09 11.35
C GLU A 158 -15.59 -3.57 11.31
N ILE A 159 -16.37 -3.12 10.32
CA ILE A 159 -16.85 -1.74 10.23
C ILE A 159 -18.05 -1.52 11.12
N VAL A 160 -17.96 -0.51 11.96
CA VAL A 160 -19.05 0.03 12.78
C VAL A 160 -19.48 1.37 12.18
N ALA A 161 -20.78 1.57 12.00
CA ALA A 161 -21.38 2.81 11.54
C ALA A 161 -21.82 3.63 12.75
N PHE A 162 -21.41 4.89 12.79
CA PHE A 162 -21.78 5.85 13.82
C PHE A 162 -22.78 6.88 13.29
N ASP A 163 -23.37 7.66 14.16
CA ASP A 163 -24.21 8.80 13.76
C ASP A 163 -23.40 9.78 12.88
N GLY A 164 -24.08 10.48 11.95
CA GLY A 164 -23.44 11.45 11.08
C GLY A 164 -22.58 10.87 9.95
N ASP A 165 -22.88 9.64 9.48
CA ASP A 165 -22.16 8.93 8.39
C ASP A 165 -20.67 8.63 8.70
N VAL A 166 -20.24 8.75 9.94
CA VAL A 166 -18.89 8.35 10.35
C VAL A 166 -18.80 6.84 10.44
N ARG A 167 -17.69 6.31 9.96
CA ARG A 167 -17.37 4.88 10.04
C ARG A 167 -16.13 4.67 10.86
N GLY A 168 -16.09 3.57 11.59
CA GLY A 168 -14.90 3.14 12.31
C GLY A 168 -14.65 1.67 12.09
N MET A 169 -13.44 1.22 12.40
CA MET A 169 -13.04 -0.17 12.36
C MET A 169 -12.68 -0.65 13.75
N VAL A 170 -13.19 -1.80 14.14
CA VAL A 170 -12.90 -2.44 15.43
C VAL A 170 -11.43 -2.84 15.48
N GLN A 171 -10.69 -2.35 16.47
CA GLN A 171 -9.25 -2.61 16.66
C GLN A 171 -8.92 -3.15 18.05
N ASP A 172 -9.85 -3.03 19.00
CA ASP A 172 -9.68 -3.55 20.35
C ASP A 172 -11.00 -4.14 20.85
N ILE A 173 -10.94 -5.32 21.44
CA ILE A 173 -12.12 -6.01 21.98
C ILE A 173 -11.83 -6.33 23.43
N ARG A 174 -12.55 -5.65 24.32
CA ARG A 174 -12.45 -5.83 25.78
C ARG A 174 -13.72 -6.49 26.31
N SER A 175 -13.70 -6.88 27.57
CA SER A 175 -14.82 -7.59 28.20
C SER A 175 -16.14 -6.82 28.26
N LYS A 176 -16.12 -5.50 28.20
CA LYS A 176 -17.30 -4.63 28.31
C LYS A 176 -17.42 -3.60 27.20
N GLU A 177 -16.33 -3.27 26.53
CA GLU A 177 -16.27 -2.23 25.51
C GLU A 177 -15.42 -2.68 24.32
N ILE A 178 -15.70 -2.15 23.16
CA ILE A 178 -14.86 -2.29 21.96
C ILE A 178 -14.25 -0.95 21.59
N GLY A 179 -12.95 -0.97 21.20
CA GLY A 179 -12.23 0.19 20.69
C GLY A 179 -12.28 0.22 19.17
N CYS A 180 -12.81 1.31 18.62
CA CYS A 180 -12.88 1.55 17.18
C CYS A 180 -11.98 2.71 16.77
N ILE A 181 -11.17 2.53 15.74
CA ILE A 181 -10.51 3.65 15.06
C ILE A 181 -11.49 4.27 14.06
N LEU A 182 -11.62 5.59 14.09
CA LEU A 182 -12.58 6.32 13.27
C LEU A 182 -11.96 6.76 11.94
N PHE A 183 -12.69 6.64 10.85
CA PHE A 183 -12.29 7.10 9.54
C PHE A 183 -12.94 8.46 9.22
N GLY A 184 -12.13 9.50 9.13
CA GLY A 184 -12.59 10.87 8.85
C GLY A 184 -12.68 11.75 10.10
N HIS A 185 -13.38 12.87 9.96
CA HIS A 185 -13.52 13.85 11.04
C HIS A 185 -14.59 13.40 12.04
N ALA A 186 -14.14 13.05 13.23
CA ALA A 186 -14.98 12.55 14.32
C ALA A 186 -15.78 13.64 15.08
N ASN A 187 -15.79 14.88 14.58
CA ASN A 187 -16.38 16.03 15.27
C ASN A 187 -17.91 15.94 15.49
N THR A 188 -18.57 14.99 14.81
CA THR A 188 -20.02 14.76 14.93
C THR A 188 -20.38 13.68 15.92
N ILE A 189 -19.39 12.94 16.46
CA ILE A 189 -19.60 11.85 17.40
C ILE A 189 -19.28 12.36 18.81
N GLY A 190 -20.18 12.14 19.75
CA GLY A 190 -19.99 12.42 21.17
C GLY A 190 -20.29 11.19 22.03
N GLU A 191 -20.06 11.30 23.34
CA GLU A 191 -20.52 10.32 24.30
C GLU A 191 -22.06 10.20 24.23
N GLY A 192 -22.58 8.98 24.28
CA GLY A 192 -23.98 8.69 24.07
C GLY A 192 -24.41 8.56 22.61
N SER A 193 -23.55 8.87 21.63
CA SER A 193 -23.84 8.62 20.22
C SER A 193 -24.05 7.15 19.95
N ARG A 194 -24.90 6.87 18.97
CA ARG A 194 -25.24 5.52 18.56
C ARG A 194 -24.14 4.93 17.68
N ALA A 195 -23.81 3.66 17.91
CA ALA A 195 -22.90 2.88 17.10
C ALA A 195 -23.61 1.60 16.65
N MET A 196 -23.56 1.30 15.37
CA MET A 196 -24.26 0.16 14.77
C MET A 196 -23.28 -0.76 14.06
N ARG A 197 -23.36 -2.02 14.38
CA ARG A 197 -22.60 -3.07 13.74
C ARG A 197 -23.06 -3.26 12.28
N THR A 198 -22.10 -3.38 11.35
CA THR A 198 -22.43 -3.59 9.93
C THR A 198 -22.32 -5.04 9.49
N GLY A 199 -21.63 -5.89 10.24
CA GLY A 199 -21.31 -7.27 9.85
C GLY A 199 -20.32 -7.36 8.68
N LYS A 200 -19.71 -6.25 8.25
CA LYS A 200 -18.79 -6.19 7.12
C LYS A 200 -17.38 -5.87 7.58
N MET A 201 -16.41 -6.62 7.10
CA MET A 201 -15.00 -6.33 7.34
C MET A 201 -14.59 -5.03 6.63
N ALA A 202 -13.66 -4.30 7.22
CA ALA A 202 -13.06 -3.13 6.58
C ALA A 202 -12.44 -3.51 5.22
N GLY A 203 -12.73 -2.75 4.20
CA GLY A 203 -12.29 -3.05 2.85
C GLY A 203 -12.29 -1.82 1.96
N ILE A 204 -11.83 -2.02 0.73
CA ILE A 204 -11.73 -0.99 -0.30
C ILE A 204 -12.46 -1.45 -1.57
N PRO A 205 -13.14 -0.54 -2.29
CA PRO A 205 -13.62 -0.85 -3.63
C PRO A 205 -12.45 -1.11 -4.57
N VAL A 206 -12.57 -2.10 -5.46
CA VAL A 206 -11.53 -2.52 -6.40
C VAL A 206 -12.07 -2.61 -7.81
N GLY A 207 -11.21 -2.49 -8.81
CA GLY A 207 -11.60 -2.59 -10.22
C GLY A 207 -10.58 -1.91 -11.15
N GLU A 208 -10.69 -2.19 -12.45
CA GLU A 208 -9.84 -1.55 -13.48
C GLU A 208 -10.07 -0.03 -13.58
N GLY A 209 -11.26 0.46 -13.18
CA GLY A 209 -11.57 1.90 -13.12
C GLY A 209 -10.68 2.70 -12.18
N PHE A 210 -9.86 2.06 -11.36
CA PHE A 210 -8.86 2.71 -10.48
C PHE A 210 -7.57 3.07 -11.22
N LEU A 211 -7.30 2.49 -12.40
CA LEU A 211 -6.11 2.85 -13.19
C LEU A 211 -6.19 4.31 -13.63
N GLY A 212 -5.08 5.02 -13.53
CA GLY A 212 -5.00 6.45 -13.83
C GLY A 212 -5.54 7.38 -12.75
N ARG A 213 -5.95 6.85 -11.59
CA ARG A 213 -6.64 7.61 -10.56
C ARG A 213 -5.76 7.84 -9.31
N VAL A 214 -6.10 8.92 -8.61
CA VAL A 214 -5.55 9.23 -7.29
C VAL A 214 -6.69 9.11 -6.28
N VAL A 215 -6.50 8.25 -5.27
CA VAL A 215 -7.53 7.90 -4.28
C VAL A 215 -7.02 8.05 -2.85
N ASP A 216 -7.95 8.22 -1.90
CA ASP A 216 -7.66 8.14 -0.47
C ASP A 216 -7.54 6.68 0.02
N ALA A 217 -7.27 6.50 1.31
CA ALA A 217 -7.15 5.18 1.93
C ALA A 217 -8.44 4.37 1.96
N LEU A 218 -9.59 4.98 1.68
CA LEU A 218 -10.91 4.34 1.60
C LEU A 218 -11.35 4.07 0.16
N GLY A 219 -10.53 4.46 -0.84
CA GLY A 219 -10.82 4.29 -2.26
C GLY A 219 -11.67 5.42 -2.87
N ASN A 220 -11.88 6.53 -2.15
CA ASN A 220 -12.55 7.68 -2.71
C ASN A 220 -11.60 8.47 -3.63
N PRO A 221 -12.05 8.93 -4.81
CA PRO A 221 -11.23 9.74 -5.71
C PRO A 221 -10.95 11.12 -5.11
N ILE A 222 -9.69 11.54 -5.16
CA ILE A 222 -9.22 12.87 -4.73
C ILE A 222 -8.59 13.67 -5.87
N ASP A 223 -8.70 13.17 -7.11
CA ASP A 223 -8.14 13.75 -8.34
C ASP A 223 -9.12 14.63 -9.13
N ASN A 224 -10.30 14.87 -8.61
CA ASN A 224 -11.37 15.64 -9.27
C ASN A 224 -11.84 15.06 -10.64
N LYS A 225 -11.48 13.82 -10.96
CA LYS A 225 -11.86 13.15 -12.23
C LYS A 225 -13.22 12.43 -12.14
N GLY A 226 -14.03 12.71 -11.12
CA GLY A 226 -15.36 12.10 -10.90
C GLY A 226 -15.32 10.75 -10.21
N LYS A 227 -16.50 10.13 -10.06
CA LYS A 227 -16.65 8.84 -9.37
C LYS A 227 -15.95 7.70 -10.12
N ILE A 228 -15.43 6.73 -9.37
CA ILE A 228 -14.82 5.51 -9.91
C ILE A 228 -15.86 4.39 -9.88
N GLU A 229 -16.02 3.69 -11.01
CA GLU A 229 -16.83 2.48 -11.08
C GLU A 229 -16.02 1.31 -10.54
N ALA A 230 -16.47 0.76 -9.42
CA ALA A 230 -15.82 -0.39 -8.79
C ALA A 230 -16.41 -1.70 -9.34
N ALA A 231 -15.55 -2.64 -9.69
CA ALA A 231 -15.95 -4.00 -10.09
C ALA A 231 -16.31 -4.88 -8.88
N GLY A 232 -15.80 -4.54 -7.69
CA GLY A 232 -16.02 -5.30 -6.47
C GLY A 232 -15.53 -4.59 -5.21
N TYR A 233 -15.45 -5.36 -4.13
CA TYR A 233 -14.98 -4.90 -2.83
C TYR A 233 -14.08 -5.97 -2.22
N ARG A 234 -12.90 -5.60 -1.73
CA ARG A 234 -11.97 -6.51 -1.07
C ARG A 234 -11.69 -6.07 0.36
N PRO A 235 -11.60 -6.99 1.31
CA PRO A 235 -11.15 -6.66 2.66
C PRO A 235 -9.73 -6.12 2.62
N VAL A 236 -9.43 -5.11 3.44
CA VAL A 236 -8.08 -4.54 3.54
C VAL A 236 -7.12 -5.51 4.21
N GLU A 237 -7.59 -6.31 5.16
CA GLU A 237 -6.82 -7.40 5.76
C GLU A 237 -7.26 -8.74 5.15
N SER A 238 -6.31 -9.43 4.54
CA SER A 238 -6.48 -10.76 3.96
C SER A 238 -5.28 -11.62 4.36
N PRO A 239 -5.46 -12.93 4.54
CA PRO A 239 -4.32 -13.81 4.76
C PRO A 239 -3.38 -13.78 3.56
N ALA A 240 -2.08 -13.91 3.83
CA ALA A 240 -1.07 -14.06 2.77
C ALA A 240 -1.25 -15.40 2.05
N PRO A 241 -0.87 -15.51 0.76
CA PRO A 241 -0.86 -16.78 0.05
C PRO A 241 -0.05 -17.85 0.80
N GLY A 242 -0.58 -19.07 0.87
CA GLY A 242 0.09 -20.22 1.50
C GLY A 242 1.34 -20.67 0.74
N ILE A 243 2.10 -21.59 1.34
CA ILE A 243 3.38 -22.08 0.76
C ILE A 243 3.14 -22.77 -0.60
N ILE A 244 2.08 -23.57 -0.72
CA ILE A 244 1.75 -24.32 -1.95
C ILE A 244 1.21 -23.38 -3.04
N GLU A 245 0.62 -22.26 -2.66
CA GLU A 245 0.04 -21.27 -3.57
C GLU A 245 1.10 -20.38 -4.24
N ARG A 246 2.35 -20.45 -3.78
CA ARG A 246 3.48 -19.65 -4.28
C ARG A 246 4.33 -20.45 -5.25
N GLN A 247 4.92 -19.74 -6.21
CA GLN A 247 5.99 -20.27 -7.04
C GLN A 247 7.29 -19.46 -6.89
N SER A 248 8.37 -20.00 -7.44
CA SER A 248 9.69 -19.37 -7.36
C SER A 248 9.75 -18.04 -8.09
N VAL A 249 10.51 -17.11 -7.54
CA VAL A 249 10.77 -15.79 -8.12
C VAL A 249 11.97 -15.90 -9.08
N ASP A 250 11.71 -15.98 -10.38
CA ASP A 250 12.70 -16.19 -11.44
C ASP A 250 12.57 -15.20 -12.60
N THR A 251 11.56 -14.36 -12.58
CA THR A 251 11.30 -13.37 -13.63
C THR A 251 11.74 -11.99 -13.15
N PRO A 252 12.59 -11.24 -13.90
CA PRO A 252 13.08 -9.94 -13.46
C PRO A 252 11.96 -8.90 -13.40
N MET A 253 11.99 -8.08 -12.34
CA MET A 253 11.35 -6.79 -12.24
C MET A 253 12.40 -5.73 -12.56
N GLU A 254 12.49 -5.34 -13.82
CA GLU A 254 13.52 -4.41 -14.29
C GLU A 254 13.26 -3.02 -13.72
N THR A 255 14.20 -2.50 -12.93
CA THR A 255 14.09 -1.16 -12.35
C THR A 255 14.49 -0.07 -13.34
N GLY A 256 15.29 -0.42 -14.36
CA GLY A 256 15.90 0.54 -15.27
C GLY A 256 17.06 1.32 -14.63
N ILE A 257 17.47 0.94 -13.42
CA ILE A 257 18.59 1.55 -12.70
C ILE A 257 19.79 0.63 -12.77
N LEU A 258 20.83 1.08 -13.45
CA LEU A 258 21.99 0.27 -13.79
C LEU A 258 22.65 -0.38 -12.56
N SER A 259 22.80 0.36 -11.47
CA SER A 259 23.41 -0.15 -10.22
C SER A 259 22.56 -1.21 -9.53
N ILE A 260 21.22 -1.15 -9.66
CA ILE A 260 20.30 -2.09 -9.03
C ILE A 260 20.18 -3.35 -9.89
N ASP A 261 19.81 -3.22 -11.16
CA ASP A 261 19.58 -4.35 -12.05
C ASP A 261 20.83 -5.21 -12.26
N SER A 262 22.04 -4.58 -12.18
CA SER A 262 23.30 -5.29 -12.30
C SER A 262 23.73 -6.07 -11.06
N MET A 263 23.57 -5.46 -9.87
CA MET A 263 24.16 -5.99 -8.62
C MET A 263 23.14 -6.54 -7.63
N PHE A 264 21.92 -5.99 -7.59
CA PHE A 264 20.86 -6.29 -6.64
C PHE A 264 19.52 -6.48 -7.36
N PRO A 265 19.44 -7.44 -8.30
CA PRO A 265 18.27 -7.60 -9.14
C PRO A 265 17.03 -7.94 -8.31
N ILE A 266 15.89 -7.40 -8.73
CA ILE A 266 14.59 -7.61 -8.14
C ILE A 266 13.79 -8.54 -9.03
N GLY A 267 13.10 -9.51 -8.45
CA GLY A 267 12.22 -10.43 -9.17
C GLY A 267 10.74 -10.11 -8.95
N ARG A 268 9.90 -10.50 -9.92
CA ARG A 268 8.44 -10.38 -9.80
C ARG A 268 7.92 -11.26 -8.68
N GLY A 269 7.30 -10.66 -7.67
CA GLY A 269 6.87 -11.33 -6.43
C GLY A 269 7.83 -11.18 -5.25
N GLN A 270 8.95 -10.48 -5.42
CA GLN A 270 9.93 -10.21 -4.36
C GLN A 270 9.54 -8.99 -3.54
N ARG A 271 10.01 -8.96 -2.28
CA ARG A 271 9.95 -7.81 -1.38
C ARG A 271 11.35 -7.25 -1.21
N GLU A 272 11.63 -6.11 -1.85
CA GLU A 272 12.96 -5.48 -1.76
C GLU A 272 12.84 -4.13 -1.05
N LEU A 273 13.50 -4.03 0.10
CA LEU A 273 13.47 -2.83 0.93
C LEU A 273 14.37 -1.73 0.34
N ILE A 274 13.86 -0.51 0.25
CA ILE A 274 14.67 0.68 -0.03
C ILE A 274 14.85 1.43 1.29
N ILE A 275 16.09 1.50 1.78
CA ILE A 275 16.39 2.04 3.11
C ILE A 275 17.51 3.07 3.05
N GLY A 276 17.45 4.10 3.87
CA GLY A 276 18.47 5.16 3.99
C GLY A 276 17.91 6.40 4.64
N ASP A 277 18.79 7.40 4.87
CA ASP A 277 18.44 8.64 5.50
C ASP A 277 17.49 9.51 4.65
N ARG A 278 16.99 10.59 5.23
CA ARG A 278 16.15 11.54 4.51
C ARG A 278 16.90 12.14 3.32
N GLN A 279 16.20 12.33 2.20
CA GLN A 279 16.73 12.97 0.98
C GLN A 279 17.88 12.21 0.28
N THR A 280 18.07 10.92 0.53
CA THR A 280 19.07 10.09 -0.17
C THR A 280 18.59 9.55 -1.51
N GLY A 281 17.35 9.84 -1.92
CA GLY A 281 16.81 9.41 -3.22
C GLY A 281 15.95 8.15 -3.20
N LYS A 282 15.47 7.70 -2.01
CA LYS A 282 14.61 6.51 -1.89
C LYS A 282 13.38 6.55 -2.79
N THR A 283 12.59 7.61 -2.69
CA THR A 283 11.40 7.85 -3.53
C THR A 283 11.76 7.89 -5.02
N SER A 284 12.91 8.48 -5.38
CA SER A 284 13.34 8.57 -6.79
C SER A 284 13.59 7.20 -7.41
N ILE A 285 14.21 6.26 -6.67
CA ILE A 285 14.39 4.88 -7.13
C ILE A 285 13.04 4.21 -7.40
N ALA A 286 12.09 4.37 -6.49
CA ALA A 286 10.76 3.80 -6.66
C ALA A 286 10.03 4.40 -7.88
N VAL A 287 10.11 5.73 -8.07
CA VAL A 287 9.51 6.42 -9.22
C VAL A 287 10.15 5.97 -10.54
N ASP A 288 11.49 5.95 -10.62
CA ASP A 288 12.19 5.50 -11.83
C ASP A 288 11.85 4.04 -12.17
N THR A 289 11.72 3.18 -11.16
CA THR A 289 11.24 1.81 -11.34
C THR A 289 9.83 1.77 -11.91
N MET A 290 8.90 2.61 -11.43
CA MET A 290 7.55 2.71 -11.99
C MET A 290 7.58 3.22 -13.44
N LEU A 291 8.37 4.26 -13.75
CA LEU A 291 8.52 4.78 -15.11
C LEU A 291 9.02 3.71 -16.08
N ASN A 292 9.89 2.82 -15.62
CA ASN A 292 10.45 1.74 -16.43
C ASN A 292 9.46 0.60 -16.72
N GLN A 293 8.27 0.57 -16.11
CA GLN A 293 7.27 -0.47 -16.39
C GLN A 293 6.43 -0.20 -17.63
N LYS A 294 6.61 0.94 -18.30
CA LYS A 294 5.88 1.27 -19.53
C LYS A 294 6.05 0.18 -20.59
N GLY A 295 4.92 -0.43 -21.02
CA GLY A 295 4.91 -1.48 -22.04
C GLY A 295 5.41 -2.86 -21.57
N LYS A 296 5.51 -3.10 -20.25
CA LYS A 296 5.96 -4.37 -19.67
C LYS A 296 4.84 -5.16 -18.98
N ASP A 297 3.57 -4.78 -19.18
CA ASP A 297 2.38 -5.40 -18.60
C ASP A 297 2.43 -5.50 -17.06
N VAL A 298 2.99 -4.47 -16.40
CA VAL A 298 3.05 -4.35 -14.96
C VAL A 298 2.18 -3.19 -14.52
N ILE A 299 1.27 -3.44 -13.58
CA ILE A 299 0.45 -2.42 -12.94
C ILE A 299 1.23 -1.87 -11.75
N CYS A 300 1.29 -0.55 -11.64
CA CYS A 300 2.00 0.12 -10.56
C CYS A 300 1.03 0.71 -9.54
N ILE A 301 1.28 0.49 -8.26
CA ILE A 301 0.51 1.10 -7.16
C ILE A 301 1.49 1.83 -6.25
N TYR A 302 1.29 3.14 -6.11
CA TYR A 302 2.07 3.95 -5.18
C TYR A 302 1.23 4.32 -3.98
N VAL A 303 1.66 3.90 -2.79
CA VAL A 303 1.00 4.20 -1.53
C VAL A 303 1.80 5.26 -0.77
N ALA A 304 1.31 6.49 -0.78
CA ALA A 304 1.88 7.61 -0.03
C ALA A 304 1.34 7.60 1.40
N ILE A 305 2.23 7.44 2.38
CA ILE A 305 1.87 7.32 3.80
C ILE A 305 2.47 8.47 4.58
N GLY A 306 1.64 9.35 5.14
CA GLY A 306 2.07 10.49 5.95
C GLY A 306 2.98 11.48 5.20
N GLN A 307 2.90 11.54 3.88
CA GLN A 307 3.65 12.48 3.06
C GLN A 307 2.94 13.84 2.93
N LYS A 308 3.69 14.87 2.62
CA LYS A 308 3.11 16.19 2.32
C LYS A 308 2.31 16.13 1.02
N ALA A 309 1.12 16.72 0.98
CA ALA A 309 0.28 16.79 -0.21
C ALA A 309 1.04 17.35 -1.44
N SER A 310 1.92 18.34 -1.25
CA SER A 310 2.76 18.89 -2.32
C SER A 310 3.76 17.88 -2.90
N THR A 311 4.23 16.92 -2.10
CA THR A 311 5.12 15.84 -2.57
C THR A 311 4.33 14.85 -3.42
N VAL A 312 3.15 14.46 -2.97
CA VAL A 312 2.24 13.57 -3.71
C VAL A 312 1.81 14.21 -5.04
N SER A 313 1.47 15.49 -5.02
CA SER A 313 1.10 16.23 -6.25
C SER A 313 2.25 16.26 -7.27
N ARG A 314 3.50 16.47 -6.82
CA ARG A 314 4.68 16.44 -7.70
C ARG A 314 4.90 15.05 -8.29
N LEU A 315 4.74 14.01 -7.49
CA LEU A 315 4.82 12.62 -7.95
C LEU A 315 3.80 12.34 -9.05
N VAL A 316 2.53 12.67 -8.82
CA VAL A 316 1.45 12.49 -9.80
C VAL A 316 1.79 13.23 -11.10
N HIS A 317 2.24 14.48 -11.01
CA HIS A 317 2.66 15.26 -12.18
C HIS A 317 3.82 14.60 -12.95
N THR A 318 4.82 14.05 -12.24
CA THR A 318 5.92 13.31 -12.89
C THR A 318 5.40 12.06 -13.62
N LEU A 319 4.51 11.28 -12.98
CA LEU A 319 3.90 10.10 -13.62
C LEU A 319 3.04 10.48 -14.83
N GLU A 320 2.26 11.56 -14.75
CA GLU A 320 1.45 12.07 -15.87
C GLU A 320 2.33 12.53 -17.04
N LYS A 321 3.39 13.30 -16.77
CA LYS A 321 4.34 13.80 -17.76
C LYS A 321 4.96 12.67 -18.61
N HIS A 322 5.23 11.52 -18.00
CA HIS A 322 5.83 10.37 -18.68
C HIS A 322 4.80 9.33 -19.17
N GLY A 323 3.50 9.60 -19.01
CA GLY A 323 2.41 8.69 -19.37
C GLY A 323 2.33 7.44 -18.50
N ALA A 324 2.94 7.47 -17.30
CA ALA A 324 2.95 6.34 -16.39
C ALA A 324 1.65 6.19 -15.59
N MET A 325 0.82 7.24 -15.54
CA MET A 325 -0.50 7.15 -14.89
C MET A 325 -1.43 6.16 -15.59
N GLU A 326 -1.26 5.89 -16.88
CA GLU A 326 -2.11 4.94 -17.63
C GLU A 326 -2.13 3.52 -17.01
N TYR A 327 -1.02 3.11 -16.41
CA TYR A 327 -0.86 1.81 -15.75
C TYR A 327 -0.61 1.93 -14.24
N SER A 328 -0.87 3.09 -13.65
CA SER A 328 -0.59 3.36 -12.24
C SER A 328 -1.83 3.78 -11.46
N ILE A 329 -1.83 3.48 -10.16
CA ILE A 329 -2.78 3.95 -9.16
C ILE A 329 -1.98 4.63 -8.06
N VAL A 330 -2.39 5.83 -7.64
CA VAL A 330 -1.81 6.52 -6.48
C VAL A 330 -2.82 6.53 -5.35
N LEU A 331 -2.46 5.91 -4.23
CA LEU A 331 -3.24 5.93 -2.99
C LEU A 331 -2.54 6.84 -1.98
N ALA A 332 -3.22 7.86 -1.51
CA ALA A 332 -2.63 8.87 -0.64
C ALA A 332 -3.34 8.95 0.71
N ALA A 333 -2.57 8.79 1.78
CA ALA A 333 -2.90 9.20 3.14
C ALA A 333 -1.84 10.22 3.56
N THR A 334 -2.18 11.49 3.48
CA THR A 334 -1.22 12.59 3.68
C THR A 334 -0.89 12.83 5.15
N ALA A 335 0.10 13.67 5.43
CA ALA A 335 0.48 14.03 6.80
C ALA A 335 -0.61 14.81 7.56
N SER A 336 -1.59 15.38 6.85
CA SER A 336 -2.74 16.06 7.44
C SER A 336 -3.91 15.13 7.75
N ASP A 337 -3.87 13.90 7.23
CA ASP A 337 -4.93 12.92 7.46
C ASP A 337 -4.76 12.25 8.83
N PRO A 338 -5.86 11.81 9.46
CA PRO A 338 -5.82 11.09 10.72
C PRO A 338 -4.91 9.86 10.69
N ALA A 339 -4.34 9.51 11.84
CA ALA A 339 -3.48 8.32 11.97
C ALA A 339 -4.18 7.04 11.53
N SER A 340 -5.50 6.93 11.68
CA SER A 340 -6.31 5.82 11.22
C SER A 340 -6.27 5.62 9.71
N LEU A 341 -6.29 6.69 8.91
CA LEU A 341 -6.17 6.61 7.46
C LEU A 341 -4.74 6.28 7.03
N GLN A 342 -3.73 6.82 7.72
CA GLN A 342 -2.33 6.47 7.48
C GLN A 342 -2.04 4.99 7.81
N TYR A 343 -2.69 4.46 8.84
CA TYR A 343 -2.60 3.06 9.24
C TYR A 343 -3.20 2.12 8.19
N ILE A 344 -4.40 2.43 7.68
CA ILE A 344 -5.11 1.54 6.76
C ILE A 344 -4.57 1.61 5.33
N ALA A 345 -3.94 2.72 4.92
CA ALA A 345 -3.49 3.00 3.56
C ALA A 345 -2.65 1.87 2.92
N PRO A 346 -1.59 1.33 3.55
CA PRO A 346 -0.81 0.27 2.93
C PRO A 346 -1.62 -1.03 2.73
N TYR A 347 -2.51 -1.37 3.65
CA TYR A 347 -3.40 -2.52 3.52
C TYR A 347 -4.42 -2.34 2.39
N ALA A 348 -4.98 -1.13 2.25
CA ALA A 348 -5.88 -0.76 1.16
C ALA A 348 -5.18 -0.84 -0.20
N GLY A 349 -3.94 -0.34 -0.30
CA GLY A 349 -3.11 -0.46 -1.50
C GLY A 349 -2.82 -1.92 -1.86
N THR A 350 -2.53 -2.75 -0.85
CA THR A 350 -2.31 -4.19 -1.05
C THR A 350 -3.58 -4.90 -1.52
N ALA A 351 -4.74 -4.56 -0.98
CA ALA A 351 -6.02 -5.14 -1.41
C ALA A 351 -6.35 -4.78 -2.88
N LEU A 352 -6.00 -3.55 -3.33
CA LEU A 352 -6.06 -3.17 -4.75
C LEU A 352 -5.07 -4.00 -5.59
N ALA A 353 -3.84 -4.21 -5.11
CA ALA A 353 -2.83 -5.02 -5.80
C ALA A 353 -3.29 -6.48 -5.95
N GLU A 354 -3.85 -7.06 -4.91
CA GLU A 354 -4.38 -8.43 -4.94
C GLU A 354 -5.51 -8.63 -5.94
N TYR A 355 -6.32 -7.60 -6.19
CA TYR A 355 -7.37 -7.67 -7.22
C TYR A 355 -6.76 -7.99 -8.60
N PHE A 356 -5.67 -7.34 -8.94
CA PHE A 356 -4.97 -7.57 -10.22
C PHE A 356 -4.14 -8.86 -10.20
N MET A 357 -3.47 -9.17 -9.10
CA MET A 357 -2.69 -10.40 -8.95
C MET A 357 -3.55 -11.65 -9.16
N HIS A 358 -4.76 -11.69 -8.60
CA HIS A 358 -5.68 -12.81 -8.80
C HIS A 358 -6.29 -12.88 -10.22
N GLN A 359 -6.07 -11.86 -11.05
CA GLN A 359 -6.37 -11.89 -12.48
C GLN A 359 -5.17 -12.33 -13.34
N GLY A 360 -4.11 -12.82 -12.71
CA GLY A 360 -2.88 -13.24 -13.39
C GLY A 360 -1.98 -12.10 -13.83
N LYS A 361 -2.19 -10.87 -13.33
CA LYS A 361 -1.37 -9.70 -13.68
C LYS A 361 -0.21 -9.52 -12.70
N ASP A 362 0.88 -8.93 -13.17
CA ASP A 362 2.00 -8.54 -12.34
C ASP A 362 1.80 -7.12 -11.81
N VAL A 363 2.01 -6.95 -10.51
CA VAL A 363 1.83 -5.66 -9.82
C VAL A 363 3.14 -5.26 -9.13
N LEU A 364 3.52 -4.00 -9.29
CA LEU A 364 4.56 -3.34 -8.51
C LEU A 364 3.89 -2.42 -7.48
N ILE A 365 4.09 -2.67 -6.20
CA ILE A 365 3.57 -1.82 -5.14
C ILE A 365 4.70 -1.14 -4.37
N VAL A 366 4.59 0.17 -4.20
CA VAL A 366 5.52 1.01 -3.43
C VAL A 366 4.84 1.49 -2.16
N TYR A 367 5.48 1.32 -1.01
CA TYR A 367 5.01 1.86 0.28
C TYR A 367 5.96 2.98 0.74
N ASP A 368 5.57 4.22 0.57
CA ASP A 368 6.41 5.38 0.89
C ASP A 368 5.75 6.24 1.99
N ASP A 369 6.10 6.09 3.29
CA ASP A 369 7.07 5.12 3.85
C ASP A 369 6.48 4.33 5.04
N LEU A 370 7.04 3.15 5.28
CA LEU A 370 6.62 2.29 6.39
C LEU A 370 7.08 2.82 7.77
N SER A 371 8.06 3.72 7.83
CA SER A 371 8.44 4.37 9.09
C SER A 371 7.30 5.23 9.61
N LYS A 372 6.62 6.00 8.74
CA LYS A 372 5.44 6.78 9.10
C LYS A 372 4.23 5.91 9.40
N HIS A 373 4.07 4.80 8.67
CA HIS A 373 3.07 3.79 9.00
C HIS A 373 3.21 3.27 10.43
N ALA A 374 4.43 2.91 10.83
CA ALA A 374 4.72 2.49 12.20
C ALA A 374 4.42 3.59 13.24
N VAL A 375 4.75 4.86 12.92
CA VAL A 375 4.43 6.00 13.81
C VAL A 375 2.92 6.19 13.95
N ALA A 376 2.14 6.07 12.87
CA ALA A 376 0.68 6.13 12.93
C ALA A 376 0.11 4.99 13.80
N TYR A 377 0.62 3.77 13.62
CA TYR A 377 0.21 2.63 14.45
C TYR A 377 0.58 2.80 15.93
N ARG A 378 1.78 3.33 16.22
CA ARG A 378 2.19 3.67 17.59
C ARG A 378 1.24 4.68 18.21
N ALA A 379 0.88 5.74 17.50
CA ALA A 379 -0.06 6.75 17.98
C ALA A 379 -1.42 6.13 18.33
N LEU A 380 -2.00 5.34 17.41
CA LEU A 380 -3.27 4.64 17.66
C LEU A 380 -3.18 3.67 18.84
N SER A 381 -2.09 2.91 18.95
CA SER A 381 -1.90 1.95 20.04
C SER A 381 -1.78 2.62 21.40
N LEU A 382 -1.08 3.74 21.49
CA LEU A 382 -0.98 4.53 22.72
C LEU A 382 -2.33 5.15 23.12
N LEU A 383 -3.09 5.66 22.16
CA LEU A 383 -4.44 6.18 22.39
C LEU A 383 -5.42 5.08 22.85
N MET A 384 -5.23 3.84 22.39
CA MET A 384 -5.97 2.66 22.86
C MET A 384 -5.42 2.08 24.17
N GLU A 385 -4.51 2.79 24.85
CA GLU A 385 -3.92 2.40 26.15
C GLU A 385 -3.15 1.06 26.10
N ARG A 386 -2.66 0.65 24.93
CA ARG A 386 -1.79 -0.53 24.80
C ARG A 386 -0.41 -0.25 25.38
N SER A 387 0.15 -1.23 26.09
CA SER A 387 1.46 -1.08 26.72
C SER A 387 2.57 -0.87 25.68
N PRO A 388 3.38 0.20 25.78
CA PRO A 388 4.48 0.46 24.87
C PRO A 388 5.66 -0.50 25.13
N GLY A 389 6.32 -0.90 24.05
CA GLY A 389 7.58 -1.64 24.08
C GLY A 389 8.79 -0.79 23.68
N ARG A 390 9.74 -1.38 22.94
CA ARG A 390 10.97 -0.70 22.47
C ARG A 390 10.60 0.52 21.63
N GLU A 391 11.26 1.66 21.89
CA GLU A 391 11.02 2.95 21.21
C GLU A 391 9.55 3.40 21.24
N ALA A 392 8.83 3.00 22.31
CA ALA A 392 7.39 3.23 22.50
C ALA A 392 6.48 2.60 21.43
N TYR A 393 6.98 1.72 20.57
CA TYR A 393 6.14 0.94 19.67
C TYR A 393 5.42 -0.18 20.42
N PRO A 394 4.21 -0.57 20.01
CA PRO A 394 3.53 -1.72 20.58
C PRO A 394 4.26 -3.02 20.23
N GLY A 395 4.12 -4.05 21.07
CA GLY A 395 4.84 -5.33 20.92
C GLY A 395 4.56 -6.08 19.61
N ASP A 396 3.45 -5.78 18.95
CA ASP A 396 3.01 -6.40 17.69
C ASP A 396 3.39 -5.61 16.42
N VAL A 397 4.26 -4.60 16.52
CA VAL A 397 4.69 -3.81 15.34
C VAL A 397 5.44 -4.64 14.29
N PHE A 398 6.11 -5.72 14.70
CA PHE A 398 6.66 -6.69 13.76
C PHE A 398 5.55 -7.34 12.94
N TYR A 399 4.49 -7.80 13.60
CA TYR A 399 3.34 -8.41 12.94
C TYR A 399 2.59 -7.44 12.03
N LEU A 400 2.55 -6.15 12.37
CA LEU A 400 2.00 -5.08 11.53
C LEU A 400 2.61 -5.13 10.12
N HIS A 401 3.93 -5.13 10.00
CA HIS A 401 4.61 -5.11 8.71
C HIS A 401 4.71 -6.51 8.07
N SER A 402 4.85 -7.59 8.85
CA SER A 402 4.96 -8.93 8.30
C SER A 402 3.67 -9.39 7.64
N ARG A 403 2.50 -9.19 8.27
CA ARG A 403 1.21 -9.53 7.66
C ARG A 403 0.86 -8.69 6.42
N LEU A 404 1.44 -7.48 6.28
CA LEU A 404 1.34 -6.65 5.09
C LEU A 404 2.22 -7.20 3.97
N LEU A 405 3.52 -7.34 4.24
CA LEU A 405 4.53 -7.64 3.23
C LEU A 405 4.48 -9.10 2.76
N GLU A 406 4.07 -10.05 3.62
CA GLU A 406 3.90 -11.45 3.24
C GLU A 406 2.80 -11.68 2.18
N ARG A 407 1.90 -10.73 1.98
CA ARG A 407 0.89 -10.76 0.91
C ARG A 407 1.51 -10.55 -0.48
N SER A 408 2.73 -9.97 -0.53
CA SER A 408 3.50 -9.84 -1.76
C SER A 408 4.22 -11.14 -2.07
N ALA A 409 3.82 -11.76 -3.17
CA ALA A 409 4.31 -13.06 -3.61
C ALA A 409 4.06 -13.24 -5.12
N ARG A 410 4.61 -14.29 -5.69
CA ARG A 410 4.23 -14.80 -7.00
C ARG A 410 3.35 -16.03 -6.82
N LEU A 411 2.14 -15.99 -7.36
CA LEU A 411 1.20 -17.10 -7.30
C LEU A 411 1.61 -18.23 -8.25
N SER A 412 1.21 -19.44 -7.92
CA SER A 412 1.35 -20.60 -8.80
C SER A 412 0.52 -20.43 -10.08
N ASP A 413 0.89 -21.13 -11.14
CA ASP A 413 0.18 -21.08 -12.42
C ASP A 413 -1.29 -21.55 -12.29
N GLU A 414 -1.56 -22.46 -11.35
CA GLU A 414 -2.92 -22.92 -11.01
C GLU A 414 -3.83 -21.78 -10.49
N LEU A 415 -3.21 -20.76 -9.86
CA LEU A 415 -3.89 -19.56 -9.37
C LEU A 415 -3.75 -18.35 -10.32
N GLY A 416 -3.34 -18.61 -11.56
CA GLY A 416 -3.21 -17.59 -12.62
C GLY A 416 -1.83 -16.96 -12.76
N GLY A 417 -0.84 -17.34 -11.94
CA GLY A 417 0.57 -16.94 -12.09
C GLY A 417 0.88 -15.46 -11.84
N GLY A 418 -0.08 -14.67 -11.39
CA GLY A 418 0.11 -13.24 -11.09
C GLY A 418 1.06 -13.00 -9.92
N SER A 419 1.61 -11.79 -9.83
CA SER A 419 2.56 -11.44 -8.75
C SER A 419 2.33 -10.05 -8.17
N ILE A 420 2.74 -9.86 -6.91
CA ILE A 420 2.91 -8.54 -6.29
C ILE A 420 4.38 -8.41 -5.87
N THR A 421 5.08 -7.48 -6.48
CA THR A 421 6.44 -7.08 -6.09
C THR A 421 6.35 -5.87 -5.19
N ALA A 422 6.89 -5.93 -3.98
CA ALA A 422 6.83 -4.85 -3.02
C ALA A 422 8.16 -4.10 -2.92
N LEU A 423 8.10 -2.78 -2.98
CA LEU A 423 9.18 -1.86 -2.65
C LEU A 423 8.80 -1.03 -1.41
N PRO A 424 8.92 -1.61 -0.20
CA PRO A 424 8.78 -0.83 1.02
C PRO A 424 9.95 0.15 1.16
N ILE A 425 9.63 1.38 1.61
CA ILE A 425 10.61 2.40 1.91
C ILE A 425 10.65 2.59 3.43
N VAL A 426 11.87 2.63 3.99
CA VAL A 426 12.12 2.90 5.41
C VAL A 426 13.14 4.02 5.55
N GLU A 427 12.89 4.97 6.45
CA GLU A 427 13.82 6.03 6.79
C GLU A 427 14.72 5.60 7.95
N THR A 428 16.04 5.85 7.80
CA THR A 428 17.01 5.78 8.89
C THR A 428 17.35 7.18 9.41
N GLN A 429 17.98 7.23 10.56
CA GLN A 429 18.58 8.44 11.13
C GLN A 429 20.07 8.20 11.28
N ALA A 430 20.89 9.04 10.63
CA ALA A 430 22.35 8.92 10.62
C ALA A 430 22.87 7.53 10.19
N GLY A 431 22.19 6.88 9.26
CA GLY A 431 22.56 5.56 8.76
C GLY A 431 22.32 4.40 9.72
N ASP A 432 21.63 4.62 10.85
CA ASP A 432 21.39 3.56 11.85
C ASP A 432 20.36 2.54 11.37
N VAL A 433 20.85 1.40 10.88
CA VAL A 433 20.05 0.24 10.49
C VAL A 433 19.69 -0.66 11.67
N SER A 434 20.24 -0.43 12.86
CA SER A 434 19.99 -1.21 14.08
C SER A 434 18.77 -0.72 14.87
N ALA A 435 18.18 0.41 14.48
CA ALA A 435 16.92 0.92 15.02
C ALA A 435 15.78 -0.09 14.85
N TYR A 436 14.73 0.04 15.65
CA TYR A 436 13.71 -1.01 15.78
C TYR A 436 12.94 -1.28 14.48
N ILE A 437 12.45 -0.25 13.80
CA ILE A 437 11.68 -0.43 12.56
C ILE A 437 12.56 -0.92 11.40
N PRO A 438 13.75 -0.33 11.12
CA PRO A 438 14.69 -0.85 10.13
C PRO A 438 14.99 -2.34 10.31
N THR A 439 15.39 -2.77 11.51
CA THR A 439 15.71 -4.17 11.81
C THR A 439 14.54 -5.12 11.52
N ASN A 440 13.34 -4.73 11.92
CA ASN A 440 12.14 -5.52 11.68
C ASN A 440 11.88 -5.68 10.18
N VAL A 441 11.88 -4.60 9.40
CA VAL A 441 11.56 -4.66 7.97
C VAL A 441 12.66 -5.37 7.17
N ILE A 442 13.94 -5.19 7.50
CA ILE A 442 15.05 -5.97 6.91
C ILE A 442 14.85 -7.47 7.09
N SER A 443 14.36 -7.90 8.26
CA SER A 443 14.13 -9.34 8.52
C SER A 443 12.93 -9.92 7.77
N ILE A 444 11.92 -9.10 7.46
CA ILE A 444 10.71 -9.51 6.74
C ILE A 444 10.95 -9.57 5.22
N THR A 445 11.82 -8.70 4.69
CA THR A 445 12.05 -8.55 3.24
C THR A 445 13.07 -9.55 2.70
N ASP A 446 13.06 -9.75 1.38
CA ASP A 446 13.94 -10.66 0.66
C ASP A 446 15.27 -9.99 0.24
N GLY A 447 15.54 -8.83 0.77
CA GLY A 447 16.73 -8.03 0.54
C GLY A 447 16.52 -6.56 0.83
N GLN A 448 17.58 -5.77 0.70
CA GLN A 448 17.55 -4.33 0.88
C GLN A 448 18.50 -3.60 -0.06
N ILE A 449 18.08 -2.45 -0.56
CA ILE A 449 18.89 -1.46 -1.24
C ILE A 449 19.17 -0.35 -0.23
N PHE A 450 20.40 -0.29 0.27
CA PHE A 450 20.84 0.72 1.23
C PHE A 450 21.40 1.94 0.52
N LEU A 451 20.81 3.11 0.80
CA LEU A 451 21.25 4.40 0.28
C LEU A 451 22.04 5.15 1.35
N GLU A 452 23.29 5.45 1.04
CA GLU A 452 24.23 6.08 1.94
C GLU A 452 24.32 7.58 1.69
N SER A 453 24.21 8.38 2.77
CA SER A 453 24.24 9.85 2.69
C SER A 453 25.58 10.38 2.21
N SER A 454 26.71 9.80 2.64
CA SER A 454 28.06 10.18 2.21
C SER A 454 28.20 10.10 0.70
N LEU A 455 27.82 8.97 0.10
CA LEU A 455 27.83 8.76 -1.35
C LEU A 455 26.94 9.75 -2.10
N PHE A 456 25.78 10.07 -1.54
CA PHE A 456 24.87 11.04 -2.13
C PHE A 456 25.49 12.44 -2.20
N PHE A 457 26.14 12.87 -1.13
CA PHE A 457 26.81 14.17 -1.07
C PHE A 457 28.10 14.22 -1.91
N GLU A 458 28.79 13.10 -2.09
CA GLU A 458 29.92 12.96 -3.02
C GLU A 458 29.49 12.98 -4.50
N GLY A 459 28.16 13.03 -4.75
CA GLY A 459 27.62 13.10 -6.11
C GLY A 459 27.44 11.73 -6.77
N MET A 460 27.54 10.63 -6.01
CA MET A 460 27.14 9.31 -6.48
C MET A 460 25.62 9.17 -6.41
N ARG A 461 24.95 9.18 -7.54
CA ARG A 461 23.49 9.10 -7.64
C ARG A 461 23.07 8.12 -8.71
N PRO A 462 22.34 7.05 -8.36
CA PRO A 462 21.84 6.70 -7.02
C PRO A 462 22.96 6.30 -6.05
N ALA A 463 22.76 6.65 -4.77
CA ALA A 463 23.75 6.48 -3.71
C ALA A 463 23.74 5.07 -3.10
N VAL A 464 23.69 4.04 -3.93
CA VAL A 464 23.59 2.64 -3.51
C VAL A 464 24.90 2.17 -2.89
N ASN A 465 24.86 1.76 -1.62
CA ASN A 465 26.00 1.14 -0.96
C ASN A 465 26.10 -0.33 -1.36
N VAL A 466 27.19 -0.70 -2.02
CA VAL A 466 27.40 -2.06 -2.56
C VAL A 466 27.64 -3.10 -1.45
N GLY A 467 28.21 -2.70 -0.33
CA GLY A 467 28.50 -3.60 0.79
C GLY A 467 27.29 -3.96 1.64
N LEU A 468 26.38 -3.00 1.87
CA LEU A 468 25.21 -3.15 2.74
C LEU A 468 23.95 -3.58 1.98
N SER A 469 23.93 -3.43 0.66
CA SER A 469 22.81 -3.84 -0.18
C SER A 469 22.88 -5.33 -0.51
N VAL A 470 21.74 -6.00 -0.47
CA VAL A 470 21.61 -7.45 -0.69
C VAL A 470 20.29 -7.75 -1.39
N SER A 471 20.32 -8.61 -2.41
CA SER A 471 19.14 -9.29 -2.94
C SER A 471 19.28 -10.78 -2.68
N ARG A 472 18.33 -11.38 -1.93
CA ARG A 472 18.35 -12.82 -1.63
C ARG A 472 17.92 -13.68 -2.83
N VAL A 473 17.18 -13.12 -3.76
CA VAL A 473 16.82 -13.78 -5.03
C VAL A 473 18.01 -13.75 -5.99
N GLY A 474 18.71 -12.62 -6.06
CA GLY A 474 19.96 -12.49 -6.80
C GLY A 474 19.83 -12.85 -8.27
N GLY A 475 20.83 -13.55 -8.80
CA GLY A 475 20.91 -13.88 -10.25
C GLY A 475 19.78 -14.76 -10.80
N ALA A 476 18.89 -15.32 -9.97
CA ALA A 476 17.68 -16.00 -10.45
C ALA A 476 16.70 -15.00 -11.10
N ALA A 477 16.67 -13.75 -10.60
CA ALA A 477 15.86 -12.66 -11.13
C ALA A 477 16.59 -11.83 -12.22
N GLN A 478 17.62 -12.36 -12.87
CA GLN A 478 18.30 -11.71 -13.99
C GLN A 478 18.12 -12.48 -15.30
N THR A 479 18.06 -11.73 -16.41
CA THR A 479 18.20 -12.35 -17.72
C THR A 479 19.60 -12.97 -17.86
N LYS A 480 19.74 -14.00 -18.70
CA LYS A 480 21.05 -14.62 -18.96
C LYS A 480 22.06 -13.61 -19.51
N ALA A 481 21.59 -12.63 -20.29
CA ALA A 481 22.41 -11.54 -20.83
C ALA A 481 22.95 -10.65 -19.71
N MET A 482 22.08 -10.18 -18.80
CA MET A 482 22.47 -9.33 -17.67
C MET A 482 23.42 -10.07 -16.72
N LYS A 483 23.11 -11.31 -16.37
CA LYS A 483 23.96 -12.13 -15.51
C LYS A 483 25.38 -12.30 -16.05
N LYS A 484 25.51 -12.46 -17.38
CA LYS A 484 26.83 -12.59 -18.04
C LYS A 484 27.56 -11.24 -18.11
N ALA A 485 26.85 -10.14 -18.41
CA ALA A 485 27.44 -8.81 -18.52
C ALA A 485 27.84 -8.20 -17.16
N ALA A 486 27.07 -8.45 -16.11
CA ALA A 486 27.25 -7.85 -14.79
C ALA A 486 28.03 -8.74 -13.78
N GLY A 487 28.45 -9.93 -14.18
CA GLY A 487 28.94 -10.97 -13.26
C GLY A 487 30.11 -10.57 -12.36
N SER A 488 31.01 -9.70 -12.82
CA SER A 488 32.17 -9.23 -12.04
C SER A 488 31.95 -7.88 -11.34
N VAL A 489 30.96 -7.09 -11.78
CA VAL A 489 30.78 -5.68 -11.36
C VAL A 489 30.82 -5.49 -9.85
N ARG A 490 30.10 -6.32 -9.10
CA ARG A 490 30.05 -6.23 -7.64
C ARG A 490 31.41 -6.50 -6.99
N ILE A 491 32.15 -7.48 -7.49
CA ILE A 491 33.47 -7.84 -6.98
C ILE A 491 34.46 -6.74 -7.31
N ASP A 492 34.45 -6.24 -8.55
CA ASP A 492 35.34 -5.19 -9.02
C ASP A 492 35.15 -3.90 -8.21
N LEU A 493 33.90 -3.53 -7.91
CA LEU A 493 33.61 -2.36 -7.08
C LEU A 493 34.00 -2.57 -5.60
N ALA A 494 33.84 -3.76 -5.06
CA ALA A 494 34.30 -4.05 -3.70
C ALA A 494 35.82 -3.92 -3.59
N GLN A 495 36.56 -4.49 -4.56
CA GLN A 495 38.02 -4.34 -4.64
C GLN A 495 38.45 -2.88 -4.83
N TYR A 496 37.76 -2.13 -5.70
CA TYR A 496 38.04 -0.71 -5.88
C TYR A 496 37.92 0.06 -4.55
N ARG A 497 36.84 -0.17 -3.79
CA ARG A 497 36.64 0.52 -2.52
C ARG A 497 37.69 0.18 -1.47
N GLU A 498 38.10 -1.06 -1.37
CA GLU A 498 39.20 -1.46 -0.48
C GLU A 498 40.48 -0.74 -0.86
N MET A 499 40.81 -0.66 -2.16
CA MET A 499 42.01 0.04 -2.62
C MET A 499 41.92 1.56 -2.45
N GLU A 500 40.75 2.16 -2.65
CA GLU A 500 40.52 3.61 -2.51
C GLU A 500 40.89 4.09 -1.10
N VAL A 501 40.58 3.32 -0.05
CA VAL A 501 40.96 3.61 1.33
C VAL A 501 42.49 3.65 1.48
N PHE A 502 43.22 2.72 0.84
CA PHE A 502 44.68 2.68 0.92
C PHE A 502 45.35 3.82 0.16
N THR A 503 44.74 4.38 -0.88
CA THR A 503 45.32 5.52 -1.62
C THR A 503 45.41 6.78 -0.79
N GLN A 504 44.59 6.92 0.24
CA GLN A 504 44.67 8.05 1.16
C GLN A 504 45.95 8.06 2.03
N PHE A 505 46.62 6.90 2.13
CA PHE A 505 47.79 6.72 2.97
C PHE A 505 49.11 6.52 2.20
N SER A 506 49.06 6.29 0.87
CA SER A 506 50.26 5.99 0.05
C SER A 506 50.33 6.87 -1.19
N SER A 507 51.45 7.58 -1.35
CA SER A 507 51.71 8.43 -2.54
C SER A 507 52.27 7.64 -3.74
N ASP A 508 52.92 6.48 -3.51
CA ASP A 508 53.54 5.65 -4.55
C ASP A 508 52.74 4.33 -4.74
N LEU A 509 51.92 4.34 -5.76
CA LEU A 509 51.15 3.15 -6.18
C LEU A 509 51.87 2.50 -7.36
N ASP A 510 51.90 1.16 -7.33
CA ASP A 510 52.40 0.38 -8.49
C ASP A 510 51.45 0.52 -9.71
N PRO A 511 51.93 0.26 -10.93
CA PRO A 511 51.15 0.41 -12.17
C PRO A 511 49.87 -0.44 -12.21
N ALA A 512 49.87 -1.64 -11.60
CA ALA A 512 48.70 -2.53 -11.61
C ALA A 512 47.61 -1.99 -10.73
N THR A 513 47.94 -1.50 -9.51
CA THR A 513 47.02 -0.84 -8.60
C THR A 513 46.43 0.44 -9.21
N LYS A 514 47.26 1.25 -9.93
CA LYS A 514 46.77 2.43 -10.65
C LYS A 514 45.77 2.06 -11.73
N ALA A 515 46.03 1.02 -12.52
CA ALA A 515 45.12 0.56 -13.58
C ALA A 515 43.78 0.10 -12.97
N GLN A 516 43.82 -0.62 -11.85
CA GLN A 516 42.61 -1.09 -11.15
C GLN A 516 41.79 0.05 -10.56
N LEU A 517 42.45 1.05 -9.97
CA LEU A 517 41.80 2.26 -9.49
C LEU A 517 41.17 3.08 -10.63
N THR A 518 41.83 3.20 -11.76
CA THR A 518 41.29 3.87 -12.95
C THR A 518 40.04 3.14 -13.46
N TYR A 519 40.12 1.82 -13.59
CA TYR A 519 38.99 0.98 -13.99
C TYR A 519 37.80 1.11 -13.01
N GLY A 520 38.04 0.95 -11.70
CA GLY A 520 36.98 1.02 -10.68
C GLY A 520 36.36 2.41 -10.59
N SER A 521 37.15 3.48 -10.69
CA SER A 521 36.64 4.86 -10.73
C SER A 521 35.79 5.13 -11.98
N GLY A 522 36.16 4.56 -13.12
CA GLY A 522 35.36 4.60 -14.36
C GLY A 522 34.05 3.85 -14.22
N LEU A 523 34.10 2.67 -13.60
CA LEU A 523 32.90 1.87 -13.33
C LEU A 523 31.93 2.62 -12.37
N MET A 524 32.44 3.25 -11.32
CA MET A 524 31.64 4.13 -10.43
C MET A 524 30.98 5.28 -11.21
N GLU A 525 31.70 5.89 -12.15
CA GLU A 525 31.12 6.96 -12.98
C GLU A 525 30.01 6.44 -13.88
N LEU A 526 30.17 5.27 -14.49
CA LEU A 526 29.16 4.64 -15.35
C LEU A 526 27.87 4.30 -14.58
N LEU A 527 27.95 3.99 -13.30
CA LEU A 527 26.78 3.66 -12.46
C LEU A 527 25.95 4.88 -12.05
N LYS A 528 26.49 6.10 -12.19
CA LYS A 528 25.70 7.31 -11.99
C LYS A 528 24.61 7.39 -13.05
N GLN A 529 23.40 7.78 -12.65
CA GLN A 529 22.25 7.87 -13.54
C GLN A 529 21.39 9.08 -13.17
N PRO A 530 20.99 9.92 -14.15
CA PRO A 530 20.06 11.02 -13.89
C PRO A 530 18.67 10.49 -13.58
N LEU A 531 17.89 11.28 -12.83
CA LEU A 531 16.49 10.98 -12.51
C LEU A 531 15.61 11.00 -13.77
N GLU A 532 14.52 10.25 -13.75
CA GLU A 532 13.53 10.19 -14.84
C GLU A 532 14.09 9.63 -16.16
N HIS A 533 15.24 8.96 -16.12
CA HIS A 533 15.88 8.34 -17.29
C HIS A 533 16.24 6.87 -17.02
N PRO A 534 15.24 6.00 -16.85
CA PRO A 534 15.50 4.57 -16.73
C PRO A 534 16.10 4.00 -18.02
N LEU A 535 17.07 3.10 -17.89
CA LEU A 535 17.74 2.43 -19.00
C LEU A 535 17.04 1.12 -19.34
N SER A 536 16.91 0.82 -20.63
CA SER A 536 16.44 -0.49 -21.07
C SER A 536 17.45 -1.60 -20.74
N MET A 537 16.99 -2.85 -20.65
CA MET A 537 17.86 -4.00 -20.38
C MET A 537 18.99 -4.11 -21.40
N GLU A 538 18.72 -3.84 -22.68
CA GLU A 538 19.70 -3.89 -23.77
C GLU A 538 20.80 -2.85 -23.57
N GLU A 539 20.44 -1.62 -23.23
CA GLU A 539 21.39 -0.53 -22.97
C GLU A 539 22.29 -0.85 -21.77
N GLN A 540 21.68 -1.40 -20.71
CA GLN A 540 22.42 -1.83 -19.54
C GLN A 540 23.41 -2.95 -19.86
N VAL A 541 23.00 -3.96 -20.62
CA VAL A 541 23.85 -5.08 -21.03
C VAL A 541 25.02 -4.60 -21.88
N VAL A 542 24.77 -3.71 -22.85
CA VAL A 542 25.81 -3.17 -23.76
C VAL A 542 26.87 -2.42 -22.95
N ILE A 543 26.49 -1.50 -22.07
CA ILE A 543 27.46 -0.69 -21.33
C ILE A 543 28.23 -1.51 -20.29
N LEU A 544 27.54 -2.45 -19.60
CA LEU A 544 28.18 -3.33 -18.63
C LEU A 544 29.18 -4.29 -19.31
N TYR A 545 28.80 -4.87 -20.44
CA TYR A 545 29.72 -5.71 -21.19
C TYR A 545 30.94 -4.92 -21.68
N ALA A 546 30.74 -3.69 -22.20
CA ALA A 546 31.85 -2.85 -22.61
C ALA A 546 32.78 -2.49 -21.44
N ALA A 547 32.23 -2.22 -20.25
CA ALA A 547 33.01 -1.92 -19.04
C ALA A 547 33.77 -3.15 -18.52
N THR A 548 33.09 -4.28 -18.34
CA THR A 548 33.70 -5.52 -17.81
C THR A 548 34.68 -6.17 -18.75
N SER A 549 34.56 -5.92 -20.07
CA SER A 549 35.54 -6.32 -21.07
C SER A 549 36.69 -5.32 -21.25
N HIS A 550 36.81 -4.33 -20.37
CA HIS A 550 37.87 -3.29 -20.39
C HIS A 550 37.94 -2.46 -21.66
N LEU A 551 36.87 -2.39 -22.48
CA LEU A 551 36.85 -1.64 -23.74
C LEU A 551 36.84 -0.11 -23.54
N LEU A 552 36.57 0.37 -22.31
CA LEU A 552 36.37 1.78 -21.97
C LEU A 552 37.55 2.41 -21.21
N VAL A 553 38.61 1.66 -20.93
CA VAL A 553 39.74 2.09 -20.07
C VAL A 553 40.45 3.35 -20.60
N ASP A 554 40.51 3.53 -21.92
CA ASP A 554 41.17 4.69 -22.54
C ASP A 554 40.32 5.96 -22.57
N ILE A 555 39.08 5.90 -22.07
CA ILE A 555 38.18 7.05 -22.05
C ILE A 555 38.35 7.78 -20.73
N PRO A 556 38.67 9.09 -20.72
CA PRO A 556 38.76 9.86 -19.48
C PRO A 556 37.46 9.81 -18.68
N LYS A 557 37.58 9.67 -17.37
CA LYS A 557 36.44 9.55 -16.44
C LYS A 557 35.36 10.61 -16.66
N GLU A 558 35.77 11.87 -16.82
CA GLU A 558 34.90 13.03 -17.01
C GLU A 558 34.06 12.96 -18.30
N LYS A 559 34.49 12.12 -19.26
CA LYS A 559 33.85 11.98 -20.57
C LYS A 559 33.04 10.70 -20.72
N LEU A 560 33.13 9.80 -19.74
CA LEU A 560 32.43 8.52 -19.78
C LEU A 560 30.91 8.67 -19.93
N LYS A 561 30.30 9.64 -19.26
CA LYS A 561 28.85 9.90 -19.36
C LYS A 561 28.44 10.38 -20.76
N THR A 562 29.20 11.28 -21.34
CA THR A 562 28.96 11.75 -22.72
C THR A 562 29.14 10.61 -23.71
N PHE A 563 30.19 9.80 -23.51
CA PHE A 563 30.42 8.61 -24.32
C PHE A 563 29.26 7.61 -24.18
N GLN A 564 28.80 7.32 -22.98
CA GLN A 564 27.70 6.40 -22.70
C GLN A 564 26.42 6.81 -23.44
N GLY A 565 26.02 8.08 -23.36
CA GLY A 565 24.82 8.60 -24.02
C GLY A 565 24.92 8.46 -25.55
N GLY A 566 26.05 8.87 -26.14
CA GLY A 566 26.24 8.76 -27.58
C GLY A 566 26.44 7.32 -28.08
N LEU A 567 26.97 6.42 -27.23
CA LEU A 567 27.03 5.00 -27.56
C LEU A 567 25.62 4.40 -27.69
N TYR A 568 24.69 4.74 -26.82
CA TYR A 568 23.31 4.26 -26.90
C TYR A 568 22.62 4.71 -28.21
N GLU A 569 22.82 5.97 -28.61
CA GLU A 569 22.31 6.49 -29.88
C GLU A 569 22.96 5.80 -31.08
N TYR A 570 24.29 5.57 -31.02
CA TYR A 570 25.00 4.86 -32.04
C TYR A 570 24.55 3.40 -32.19
N MET A 571 24.34 2.70 -31.07
CA MET A 571 23.81 1.33 -31.08
C MET A 571 22.41 1.27 -31.68
N ARG A 572 21.52 2.19 -31.32
CA ARG A 572 20.16 2.24 -31.87
C ARG A 572 20.13 2.52 -33.36
N SER A 573 21.03 3.37 -33.87
CA SER A 573 21.03 3.78 -35.26
C SER A 573 21.83 2.83 -36.19
N SER A 574 22.98 2.33 -35.73
CA SER A 574 23.93 1.58 -36.58
C SER A 574 23.93 0.07 -36.32
N TYR A 575 23.45 -0.37 -35.12
CA TYR A 575 23.43 -1.78 -34.73
C TYR A 575 22.08 -2.17 -34.08
N PRO A 576 20.91 -1.82 -34.67
CA PRO A 576 19.59 -2.11 -34.10
C PRO A 576 19.37 -3.61 -33.85
N GLN A 577 19.95 -4.48 -34.72
CA GLN A 577 19.85 -5.94 -34.59
C GLN A 577 20.39 -6.47 -33.25
N VAL A 578 21.39 -5.81 -32.66
CA VAL A 578 21.94 -6.20 -31.34
C VAL A 578 20.91 -5.98 -30.26
N GLY A 579 20.24 -4.83 -30.24
CA GLY A 579 19.16 -4.53 -29.30
C GLY A 579 17.99 -5.50 -29.45
N ASP A 580 17.54 -5.76 -30.68
CA ASP A 580 16.46 -6.68 -30.99
C ASP A 580 16.80 -8.13 -30.58
N ALA A 581 18.03 -8.57 -30.86
CA ALA A 581 18.50 -9.89 -30.45
C ALA A 581 18.53 -10.03 -28.90
N LEU A 582 19.05 -9.05 -28.19
CA LEU A 582 19.08 -9.06 -26.72
C LEU A 582 17.67 -9.08 -26.13
N ARG A 583 16.75 -8.28 -26.69
CA ARG A 583 15.34 -8.22 -26.23
C ARG A 583 14.61 -9.54 -26.43
N THR A 584 14.84 -10.18 -27.59
CA THR A 584 14.13 -11.41 -27.96
C THR A 584 14.71 -12.64 -27.26
N THR A 585 16.05 -12.79 -27.30
CA THR A 585 16.71 -14.01 -26.80
C THR A 585 17.04 -13.93 -25.31
N LYS A 586 17.14 -12.73 -24.75
CA LYS A 586 17.58 -12.45 -23.37
C LYS A 586 18.92 -13.11 -23.03
N THR A 587 19.76 -13.38 -24.06
CA THR A 587 21.06 -14.04 -23.94
C THR A 587 22.15 -13.22 -24.58
N LEU A 588 23.37 -13.29 -24.05
CA LEU A 588 24.56 -12.63 -24.58
C LEU A 588 25.45 -13.69 -25.23
N SER A 589 25.14 -14.04 -26.52
CA SER A 589 25.90 -15.00 -27.32
C SER A 589 27.26 -14.40 -27.72
N GLU A 590 28.18 -15.26 -28.17
CA GLU A 590 29.51 -14.81 -28.66
C GLU A 590 29.43 -13.88 -29.89
N ASP A 591 28.41 -14.10 -30.75
CA ASP A 591 28.18 -13.25 -31.90
C ASP A 591 27.74 -11.85 -31.47
N ILE A 592 26.78 -11.76 -30.56
CA ILE A 592 26.32 -10.48 -29.96
C ILE A 592 27.50 -9.77 -29.27
N GLN A 593 28.33 -10.50 -28.52
CA GLN A 593 29.51 -9.92 -27.86
C GLN A 593 30.49 -9.33 -28.87
N ARG A 594 30.75 -10.04 -29.99
CA ARG A 594 31.60 -9.55 -31.08
C ARG A 594 31.04 -8.29 -31.74
N GLU A 595 29.72 -8.27 -31.97
CA GLU A 595 29.06 -7.08 -32.53
C GLU A 595 29.12 -5.89 -31.59
N ILE A 596 28.86 -6.08 -30.28
CA ILE A 596 29.01 -5.02 -29.28
C ILE A 596 30.44 -4.51 -29.22
N ALA A 597 31.44 -5.40 -29.16
CA ALA A 597 32.86 -5.00 -29.12
C ALA A 597 33.26 -4.20 -30.35
N LYS A 598 32.79 -4.62 -31.54
CA LYS A 598 33.00 -3.91 -32.80
C LYS A 598 32.37 -2.53 -32.78
N ALA A 599 31.09 -2.43 -32.42
CA ALA A 599 30.36 -1.17 -32.34
C ALA A 599 30.98 -0.18 -31.35
N VAL A 600 31.37 -0.66 -30.15
CA VAL A 600 32.09 0.13 -29.16
C VAL A 600 33.41 0.63 -29.67
N GLY A 601 34.19 -0.23 -30.36
CA GLY A 601 35.47 0.15 -30.98
C GLY A 601 35.33 1.23 -32.07
N GLU A 602 34.35 1.07 -32.96
CA GLU A 602 34.06 2.04 -34.03
C GLU A 602 33.58 3.40 -33.44
N TYR A 603 32.66 3.36 -32.45
CA TYR A 603 32.19 4.58 -31.83
C TYR A 603 33.29 5.27 -31.03
N LYS A 604 34.11 4.51 -30.29
CA LYS A 604 35.26 5.03 -29.53
C LYS A 604 36.25 5.77 -30.45
N ALA A 605 36.58 5.19 -31.60
CA ALA A 605 37.45 5.83 -32.58
C ALA A 605 36.88 7.16 -33.10
N LYS A 606 35.57 7.20 -33.41
CA LYS A 606 34.87 8.44 -33.82
C LYS A 606 34.86 9.49 -32.68
N PHE A 607 34.57 9.07 -31.46
CA PHE A 607 34.48 9.92 -30.28
C PHE A 607 35.84 10.57 -29.96
N LEU A 608 36.93 9.80 -29.92
CA LEU A 608 38.28 10.30 -29.64
C LEU A 608 38.78 11.24 -30.73
N LYS A 609 38.49 10.94 -32.01
CA LYS A 609 38.83 11.81 -33.13
C LYS A 609 38.12 13.15 -33.10
N ALA A 610 36.81 13.14 -32.77
CA ALA A 610 36.03 14.38 -32.61
C ALA A 610 36.57 15.25 -31.48
N GLN A 611 37.08 14.64 -30.41
CA GLN A 611 37.67 15.35 -29.27
C GLN A 611 39.06 15.92 -29.58
N GLY A 612 39.88 15.21 -30.32
CA GLY A 612 41.18 15.73 -30.82
C GLY A 612 40.97 16.98 -31.68
N ASN A 613 40.05 16.94 -32.61
CA ASN A 613 39.71 18.09 -33.46
C ASN A 613 39.14 19.28 -32.64
N ALA A 614 38.33 19.03 -31.61
CA ALA A 614 37.79 20.08 -30.75
C ALA A 614 38.90 20.74 -29.89
N LEU A 615 39.88 19.97 -29.41
CA LEU A 615 41.02 20.47 -28.66
C LEU A 615 41.97 21.32 -29.52
N GLU A 616 42.20 20.89 -30.78
CA GLU A 616 42.96 21.64 -31.76
C GLU A 616 42.26 22.95 -32.14
N ALA A 617 40.95 22.95 -32.34
CA ALA A 617 40.16 24.16 -32.58
C ALA A 617 40.21 25.14 -31.41
N ALA A 618 39.98 24.66 -30.17
CA ALA A 618 40.06 25.50 -28.98
C ALA A 618 41.46 26.09 -28.70
N THR A 619 42.50 25.31 -29.05
CA THR A 619 43.88 25.82 -28.97
C THR A 619 44.24 26.81 -30.08
N ALA A 620 43.59 26.73 -31.26
CA ALA A 620 43.71 27.70 -32.33
C ALA A 620 43.02 29.02 -31.99
N ASP A 621 41.77 28.95 -31.44
CA ASP A 621 41.05 30.15 -31.00
C ASP A 621 41.75 30.87 -29.83
N ALA A 622 42.28 30.12 -28.85
CA ALA A 622 43.05 30.71 -27.74
C ALA A 622 44.41 31.32 -28.18
N LYS A 623 44.92 30.98 -29.38
CA LYS A 623 46.08 31.64 -29.97
C LYS A 623 45.72 32.90 -30.76
N LEU A 624 44.49 32.96 -31.31
CA LEU A 624 43.96 34.12 -32.02
C LEU A 624 43.57 35.25 -31.01
N ASP A 625 43.06 34.91 -29.84
CA ASP A 625 42.71 35.89 -28.79
C ASP A 625 43.95 36.48 -28.06
N LYS A 626 45.16 35.97 -28.34
CA LYS A 626 46.43 36.47 -27.76
C LYS A 626 47.26 37.27 -28.77
N GLN A 627 46.80 37.48 -30.00
CA GLN A 627 47.36 38.44 -30.97
C GLN A 627 46.48 39.70 -31.05
#